data_43dcfd167aef4906b92302e7f19a06ad
#
_entry.id   43dcfd167aef4906b92302e7f19a06ad
#
_cell.length_a   1.000
_cell.length_b   1.000
_cell.length_c   1.000
_cell.angle_alpha   90.00
_cell.angle_beta   90.00
_cell.angle_gamma   90.00
#
_symmetry.space_group_name_H-M   'P 1'
#
loop_
_entity.id
_entity.type
_entity.pdbx_description
1 polymer ?
#
loop_
_entity_poly.entity_id
_entity_poly.type
_entity_poly.pdbx_seq_one_letter_code
_entity_poly.pdbx_strand_id
1 'polypeptide(L)'
;MAKRDYYQVLGVTKTSTEVEIKRAYRTLAVQHHPDKNQGDAASEEKFKEAAEAYSVLSDGQKRAAYDRFGHQGVGAGSAGFDPGFSNIEDIFDIFGFGDMFGQQGRRRTTVQRGSDLRYDLEISLENAATGKDERLRIPRLEKCDECSGSGAEKGTTAESCITCGGSGQTRYQQGFFSVMRTCANCQGKGQIIKSPCKKCRGQARVEKERTIEIKIPAGVDTGSRLRVTGEGEAGVNGGPSGDLFIVLHIAAHESFERQGADLYAAVPVTFAQAALGAEITIKTLDGQEDLKMPAGTQTGTVFRVKGHGMPNLGSRGKGDLFVAVTLVTPKSLSKEQRKLLEQLAEIEDADFSDESFIDKVRNIFG
;
A
#
# COMPACT_ATOMS: atom_id res chain seq x y z
N MET A 1 -6.41 -45.14 -22.97
CA MET A 1 -7.46 -44.61 -23.86
C MET A 1 -6.80 -43.91 -25.02
N ALA A 2 -7.33 -43.98 -26.24
CA ALA A 2 -6.78 -43.23 -27.41
C ALA A 2 -7.01 -41.73 -27.17
N LYS A 3 -5.96 -40.90 -27.32
CA LYS A 3 -6.09 -39.41 -27.21
C LYS A 3 -7.03 -38.91 -28.31
N ARG A 4 -7.90 -37.97 -27.96
CA ARG A 4 -8.83 -37.32 -28.90
C ARG A 4 -8.06 -36.42 -29.86
N ASP A 5 -8.60 -36.26 -31.06
CA ASP A 5 -8.02 -35.35 -32.06
C ASP A 5 -8.03 -33.89 -31.53
N TYR A 6 -6.92 -33.19 -31.65
CA TYR A 6 -6.75 -31.84 -31.12
C TYR A 6 -7.69 -30.80 -31.78
N TYR A 7 -8.05 -31.01 -33.07
CA TYR A 7 -9.05 -30.18 -33.72
C TYR A 7 -10.45 -30.38 -33.13
N GLN A 8 -10.78 -31.64 -32.78
CA GLN A 8 -12.04 -31.96 -32.10
C GLN A 8 -12.08 -31.44 -30.68
N VAL A 9 -10.95 -31.48 -29.94
CA VAL A 9 -10.85 -30.97 -28.58
C VAL A 9 -11.15 -29.46 -28.56
N LEU A 10 -10.59 -28.69 -29.50
CA LEU A 10 -10.85 -27.26 -29.58
C LEU A 10 -12.16 -26.90 -30.33
N GLY A 11 -12.84 -27.87 -30.95
CA GLY A 11 -14.06 -27.64 -31.71
C GLY A 11 -13.83 -26.85 -33.01
N VAL A 12 -12.65 -27.00 -33.63
CA VAL A 12 -12.25 -26.30 -34.88
C VAL A 12 -11.97 -27.30 -36.00
N THR A 13 -11.89 -26.83 -37.23
CA THR A 13 -11.58 -27.65 -38.42
C THR A 13 -10.08 -27.60 -38.73
N LYS A 14 -9.61 -28.60 -39.54
CA LYS A 14 -8.21 -28.62 -40.01
C LYS A 14 -7.84 -27.40 -40.88
N THR A 15 -8.83 -26.70 -41.43
CA THR A 15 -8.66 -25.49 -42.24
C THR A 15 -8.70 -24.21 -41.44
N SER A 16 -8.99 -24.29 -40.14
CA SER A 16 -9.10 -23.11 -39.28
C SER A 16 -7.80 -22.33 -39.20
N THR A 17 -7.92 -21.02 -39.17
CA THR A 17 -6.82 -20.08 -39.05
C THR A 17 -6.29 -20.06 -37.60
N GLU A 18 -5.07 -19.59 -37.39
CA GLU A 18 -4.46 -19.43 -36.05
C GLU A 18 -5.31 -18.55 -35.14
N VAL A 19 -5.95 -17.52 -35.70
CA VAL A 19 -6.85 -16.61 -34.94
C VAL A 19 -8.08 -17.35 -34.42
N GLU A 20 -8.66 -18.24 -35.24
CA GLU A 20 -9.82 -19.06 -34.87
C GLU A 20 -9.45 -20.09 -33.79
N ILE A 21 -8.31 -20.77 -33.96
CA ILE A 21 -7.76 -21.70 -32.95
C ILE A 21 -7.57 -20.99 -31.62
N LYS A 22 -6.96 -19.82 -31.60
CA LYS A 22 -6.76 -19.00 -30.42
C LYS A 22 -8.07 -18.58 -29.77
N ARG A 23 -9.07 -18.21 -30.56
CA ARG A 23 -10.40 -17.82 -30.06
C ARG A 23 -11.11 -19.01 -29.40
N ALA A 24 -11.10 -20.17 -30.06
CA ALA A 24 -11.69 -21.40 -29.53
C ALA A 24 -11.07 -21.81 -28.18
N TYR A 25 -9.73 -21.82 -28.11
CA TYR A 25 -9.02 -22.10 -26.88
C TYR A 25 -9.41 -21.13 -25.76
N ARG A 26 -9.45 -19.82 -26.02
CA ARG A 26 -9.83 -18.84 -25.00
C ARG A 26 -11.23 -19.08 -24.44
N THR A 27 -12.16 -19.46 -25.28
CA THR A 27 -13.54 -19.77 -24.87
C THR A 27 -13.57 -20.97 -23.92
N LEU A 28 -12.88 -22.06 -24.28
CA LEU A 28 -12.79 -23.26 -23.47
C LEU A 28 -12.02 -23.03 -22.16
N ALA A 29 -10.93 -22.26 -22.22
CA ALA A 29 -10.12 -21.92 -21.06
C ALA A 29 -10.91 -21.10 -20.02
N VAL A 30 -11.74 -20.15 -20.44
CA VAL A 30 -12.62 -19.37 -19.55
C VAL A 30 -13.76 -20.21 -18.99
N GLN A 31 -14.29 -21.16 -19.78
CA GLN A 31 -15.39 -22.03 -19.38
C GLN A 31 -14.95 -23.08 -18.35
N HIS A 32 -13.75 -23.63 -18.51
CA HIS A 32 -13.21 -24.71 -17.68
C HIS A 32 -12.05 -24.25 -16.76
N HIS A 33 -11.98 -22.92 -16.46
CA HIS A 33 -10.93 -22.38 -15.60
C HIS A 33 -11.04 -22.96 -14.18
N PRO A 34 -9.93 -23.41 -13.56
CA PRO A 34 -9.94 -24.01 -12.23
C PRO A 34 -10.50 -23.08 -11.15
N ASP A 35 -10.29 -21.75 -11.26
CA ASP A 35 -10.84 -20.80 -10.29
C ASP A 35 -12.37 -20.68 -10.36
N LYS A 36 -12.97 -20.98 -11.50
CA LYS A 36 -14.44 -20.96 -11.66
C LYS A 36 -15.11 -22.31 -11.38
N ASN A 37 -14.37 -23.41 -11.50
CA ASN A 37 -14.86 -24.76 -11.36
C ASN A 37 -14.04 -25.53 -10.29
N GLN A 38 -13.87 -24.91 -9.11
CA GLN A 38 -13.10 -25.50 -8.02
C GLN A 38 -13.66 -26.86 -7.61
N GLY A 39 -12.80 -27.91 -7.67
CA GLY A 39 -13.16 -29.27 -7.29
C GLY A 39 -13.84 -30.11 -8.39
N ASP A 40 -14.05 -29.60 -9.59
CA ASP A 40 -14.59 -30.39 -10.73
C ASP A 40 -13.44 -31.00 -11.57
N ALA A 41 -13.12 -32.24 -11.27
CA ALA A 41 -12.09 -33.01 -11.99
C ALA A 41 -12.36 -33.12 -13.51
N ALA A 42 -13.62 -33.13 -13.93
CA ALA A 42 -13.98 -33.22 -15.34
C ALA A 42 -13.69 -31.92 -16.09
N SER A 43 -13.89 -30.76 -15.46
CA SER A 43 -13.50 -29.45 -16.00
C SER A 43 -12.00 -29.28 -16.05
N GLU A 44 -11.27 -29.77 -15.04
CA GLU A 44 -9.81 -29.75 -15.01
C GLU A 44 -9.20 -30.58 -16.14
N GLU A 45 -9.74 -31.76 -16.40
CA GLU A 45 -9.29 -32.62 -17.51
C GLU A 45 -9.53 -31.98 -18.87
N LYS A 46 -10.72 -31.39 -19.10
CA LYS A 46 -11.03 -30.63 -20.32
C LYS A 46 -10.13 -29.42 -20.53
N PHE A 47 -9.78 -28.71 -19.44
CA PHE A 47 -8.85 -27.61 -19.50
C PHE A 47 -7.45 -28.06 -19.92
N LYS A 48 -6.96 -29.18 -19.35
CA LYS A 48 -5.66 -29.77 -19.72
C LYS A 48 -5.62 -30.21 -21.17
N GLU A 49 -6.67 -30.92 -21.63
CA GLU A 49 -6.78 -31.34 -23.06
C GLU A 49 -6.81 -30.12 -24.01
N ALA A 50 -7.57 -29.08 -23.68
CA ALA A 50 -7.62 -27.87 -24.50
C ALA A 50 -6.29 -27.10 -24.55
N ALA A 51 -5.55 -27.05 -23.44
CA ALA A 51 -4.23 -26.45 -23.38
C ALA A 51 -3.19 -27.24 -24.19
N GLU A 52 -3.21 -28.59 -24.10
CA GLU A 52 -2.36 -29.46 -24.90
C GLU A 52 -2.66 -29.29 -26.41
N ALA A 53 -3.92 -29.30 -26.80
CA ALA A 53 -4.33 -29.11 -28.19
C ALA A 53 -3.90 -27.74 -28.74
N TYR A 54 -4.06 -26.66 -27.96
CA TYR A 54 -3.64 -25.34 -28.35
C TYR A 54 -2.11 -25.22 -28.48
N SER A 55 -1.33 -25.83 -27.61
CA SER A 55 0.13 -25.82 -27.64
C SER A 55 0.70 -26.42 -28.94
N VAL A 56 -0.01 -27.37 -29.51
CA VAL A 56 0.39 -28.00 -30.75
C VAL A 56 -0.15 -27.27 -32.00
N LEU A 57 -1.40 -26.83 -31.96
CA LEU A 57 -2.07 -26.25 -33.16
C LEU A 57 -1.75 -24.74 -33.36
N SER A 58 -1.22 -24.05 -32.33
CA SER A 58 -0.80 -22.67 -32.41
C SER A 58 0.60 -22.47 -33.02
N ASP A 59 1.41 -23.53 -33.07
CA ASP A 59 2.74 -23.49 -33.65
C ASP A 59 2.68 -24.13 -35.04
N GLY A 60 3.02 -23.40 -36.10
CA GLY A 60 2.97 -23.89 -37.48
C GLY A 60 3.81 -25.14 -37.74
N GLN A 61 4.95 -25.30 -37.05
CA GLN A 61 5.80 -26.50 -37.21
C GLN A 61 5.20 -27.70 -36.51
N LYS A 62 4.73 -27.53 -35.27
CA LYS A 62 4.08 -28.61 -34.52
C LYS A 62 2.74 -29.02 -35.17
N ARG A 63 1.97 -28.05 -35.68
CA ARG A 63 0.74 -28.31 -36.42
C ARG A 63 1.01 -29.12 -37.67
N ALA A 64 2.03 -28.75 -38.45
CA ALA A 64 2.40 -29.50 -39.65
C ALA A 64 2.90 -30.93 -39.32
N ALA A 65 3.62 -31.10 -38.20
CA ALA A 65 4.02 -32.42 -37.73
C ALA A 65 2.82 -33.25 -37.24
N TYR A 66 1.87 -32.63 -36.56
CA TYR A 66 0.61 -33.25 -36.11
C TYR A 66 -0.27 -33.65 -37.30
N ASP A 67 -0.39 -32.78 -38.29
CA ASP A 67 -1.20 -33.06 -39.49
C ASP A 67 -0.67 -34.23 -40.33
N ARG A 68 0.67 -34.48 -40.28
CA ARG A 68 1.33 -35.59 -41.01
C ARG A 68 1.38 -36.88 -40.23
N PHE A 69 1.65 -36.84 -38.96
CA PHE A 69 2.00 -38.00 -38.12
C PHE A 69 1.04 -38.20 -36.93
N GLY A 70 0.02 -37.35 -36.79
CA GLY A 70 -0.90 -37.38 -35.64
C GLY A 70 -0.17 -37.14 -34.31
N HIS A 71 -0.70 -37.72 -33.24
CA HIS A 71 -0.11 -37.61 -31.89
C HIS A 71 1.33 -38.16 -31.81
N GLN A 72 1.72 -39.10 -32.67
CA GLN A 72 3.07 -39.63 -32.72
C GLN A 72 4.10 -38.63 -33.22
N GLY A 73 3.70 -37.70 -34.08
CA GLY A 73 4.60 -36.66 -34.63
C GLY A 73 4.94 -35.56 -33.64
N VAL A 74 4.20 -35.41 -32.59
CA VAL A 74 4.41 -34.37 -31.55
C VAL A 74 4.89 -34.95 -30.23
N GLY A 75 4.89 -36.28 -30.05
CA GLY A 75 5.34 -36.97 -28.83
C GLY A 75 6.78 -37.44 -28.83
N ALA A 76 7.46 -37.54 -29.98
CA ALA A 76 8.76 -38.21 -30.09
C ALA A 76 10.00 -37.29 -30.00
N GLY A 77 9.84 -36.00 -29.84
CA GLY A 77 10.95 -35.02 -29.86
C GLY A 77 11.09 -34.10 -28.65
N SER A 78 10.23 -34.22 -27.68
CA SER A 78 10.22 -33.34 -26.48
C SER A 78 10.37 -34.19 -25.24
N ALA A 79 11.52 -34.13 -24.59
CA ALA A 79 11.87 -34.93 -23.42
C ALA A 79 10.80 -34.87 -22.34
N GLY A 80 10.30 -36.08 -21.94
CA GLY A 80 9.89 -36.40 -20.62
C GLY A 80 8.60 -35.74 -20.11
N PHE A 81 7.45 -36.25 -20.57
CA PHE A 81 6.23 -36.13 -19.79
C PHE A 81 6.24 -37.26 -18.75
N ASP A 82 6.72 -36.94 -17.55
CA ASP A 82 6.62 -37.82 -16.40
C ASP A 82 5.20 -37.69 -15.80
N PRO A 83 4.46 -38.80 -15.60
CA PRO A 83 3.10 -38.78 -15.04
C PRO A 83 2.99 -38.31 -13.59
N GLY A 84 4.10 -37.84 -12.98
CA GLY A 84 4.20 -37.45 -11.59
C GLY A 84 3.99 -35.95 -11.27
N PHE A 85 3.79 -35.10 -12.26
CA PHE A 85 3.60 -33.65 -11.99
C PHE A 85 2.15 -33.33 -11.63
N SER A 86 1.94 -33.05 -10.34
CA SER A 86 0.64 -32.76 -9.75
C SER A 86 0.27 -31.26 -9.66
N ASN A 87 1.11 -30.34 -10.18
CA ASN A 87 0.86 -28.90 -10.09
C ASN A 87 0.75 -28.22 -11.46
N ILE A 88 -0.37 -27.50 -11.65
CA ILE A 88 -0.67 -26.71 -12.85
C ILE A 88 0.35 -25.59 -13.09
N GLU A 89 0.97 -25.06 -12.04
CA GLU A 89 2.00 -24.03 -12.12
C GLU A 89 3.28 -24.50 -12.82
N ASP A 90 3.68 -25.74 -12.59
CA ASP A 90 4.86 -26.33 -13.24
C ASP A 90 4.66 -26.55 -14.76
N ILE A 91 3.42 -26.78 -15.19
CA ILE A 91 3.08 -26.89 -16.62
C ILE A 91 3.15 -25.52 -17.30
N PHE A 92 2.77 -24.45 -16.62
CA PHE A 92 2.86 -23.08 -17.13
C PHE A 92 4.31 -22.62 -17.32
N ASP A 93 5.20 -23.00 -16.41
CA ASP A 93 6.64 -22.65 -16.47
C ASP A 93 7.41 -23.49 -17.51
N ILE A 94 7.10 -24.79 -17.64
CA ILE A 94 7.79 -25.69 -18.57
C ILE A 94 7.39 -25.42 -20.03
N PHE A 95 6.15 -25.01 -20.29
CA PHE A 95 5.68 -24.69 -21.64
C PHE A 95 5.97 -23.25 -22.08
N GLY A 96 6.69 -22.46 -21.27
CA GLY A 96 7.16 -21.12 -21.68
C GLY A 96 6.03 -20.14 -22.01
N PHE A 97 4.83 -20.30 -21.43
CA PHE A 97 3.72 -19.38 -21.64
C PHE A 97 4.01 -17.98 -21.08
N GLY A 98 4.92 -17.89 -20.10
CA GLY A 98 5.45 -16.61 -19.60
C GLY A 98 6.26 -15.84 -20.66
N ASP A 99 6.92 -16.55 -21.57
CA ASP A 99 7.81 -15.94 -22.59
C ASP A 99 7.07 -15.65 -23.92
N MET A 100 5.93 -16.28 -24.18
CA MET A 100 5.19 -16.14 -25.43
C MET A 100 4.22 -14.95 -25.48
N PHE A 101 3.86 -14.39 -24.29
CA PHE A 101 3.09 -13.13 -24.16
C PHE A 101 3.96 -11.90 -23.92
N GLY A 102 5.26 -12.10 -23.69
CA GLY A 102 6.22 -11.05 -23.38
C GLY A 102 7.44 -11.11 -24.29
N GLN A 103 7.35 -10.46 -25.43
CA GLN A 103 8.51 -9.79 -26.00
C GLN A 103 9.56 -10.63 -26.73
N GLN A 104 9.42 -10.65 -28.08
CA GLN A 104 10.54 -10.53 -29.01
C GLN A 104 11.81 -10.01 -28.31
N GLY A 105 12.93 -10.75 -28.39
CA GLY A 105 14.22 -10.49 -27.75
C GLY A 105 14.70 -9.04 -27.78
N ARG A 106 14.08 -8.20 -26.97
CA ARG A 106 14.68 -6.92 -26.58
C ARG A 106 15.89 -7.26 -25.74
N ARG A 107 17.07 -6.95 -26.27
CA ARG A 107 18.29 -6.77 -25.47
C ARG A 107 17.82 -6.15 -24.17
N ARG A 108 17.89 -6.89 -23.05
CA ARG A 108 17.62 -6.33 -21.72
C ARG A 108 18.65 -5.24 -21.50
N THR A 109 18.35 -4.05 -22.01
CA THR A 109 19.00 -2.85 -21.52
C THR A 109 18.78 -2.88 -20.02
N THR A 110 19.85 -2.87 -19.27
CA THR A 110 19.86 -2.86 -17.79
C THR A 110 19.33 -1.52 -17.24
N VAL A 111 18.28 -0.99 -17.87
CA VAL A 111 17.56 0.20 -17.45
C VAL A 111 16.74 -0.19 -16.22
N GLN A 112 17.11 0.35 -15.08
CA GLN A 112 16.42 0.07 -13.83
C GLN A 112 15.79 1.35 -13.30
N ARG A 113 14.51 1.26 -12.92
CA ARG A 113 13.83 2.32 -12.20
C ARG A 113 14.50 2.52 -10.83
N GLY A 114 14.59 3.76 -10.38
CA GLY A 114 15.04 4.09 -9.03
C GLY A 114 14.11 3.53 -7.97
N SER A 115 14.65 3.36 -6.78
CA SER A 115 13.88 2.89 -5.62
C SER A 115 12.88 3.96 -5.18
N ASP A 116 11.72 3.52 -4.72
CA ASP A 116 10.78 4.41 -4.07
C ASP A 116 11.31 4.74 -2.66
N LEU A 117 11.07 5.98 -2.22
CA LEU A 117 11.44 6.45 -0.89
C LEU A 117 10.22 6.56 0.00
N ARG A 118 10.39 6.27 1.28
CA ARG A 118 9.41 6.52 2.32
C ARG A 118 9.94 7.56 3.29
N TYR A 119 9.09 8.51 3.61
CA TYR A 119 9.34 9.56 4.60
C TYR A 119 8.18 9.62 5.58
N ASP A 120 8.44 9.47 6.87
CA ASP A 120 7.43 9.60 7.91
C ASP A 120 7.46 11.03 8.43
N LEU A 121 6.32 11.73 8.31
CA LEU A 121 6.15 13.14 8.68
C LEU A 121 5.16 13.25 9.83
N GLU A 122 5.60 13.83 10.94
CA GLU A 122 4.75 14.17 12.05
C GLU A 122 4.18 15.59 11.88
N ILE A 123 2.86 15.73 12.07
CA ILE A 123 2.14 16.99 11.98
C ILE A 123 1.25 17.18 13.21
N SER A 124 0.96 18.44 13.58
CA SER A 124 0.02 18.72 14.65
C SER A 124 -1.44 18.50 14.21
N LEU A 125 -2.34 18.37 15.18
CA LEU A 125 -3.79 18.20 14.92
C LEU A 125 -4.38 19.40 14.18
N GLU A 126 -3.95 20.61 14.50
CA GLU A 126 -4.37 21.85 13.84
C GLU A 126 -3.95 21.89 12.37
N ASN A 127 -2.69 21.47 12.09
CA ASN A 127 -2.21 21.38 10.71
C ASN A 127 -2.96 20.31 9.92
N ALA A 128 -3.36 19.21 10.57
CA ALA A 128 -4.21 18.20 9.96
C ALA A 128 -5.64 18.71 9.70
N ALA A 129 -6.15 19.63 10.54
CA ALA A 129 -7.47 20.22 10.37
C ALA A 129 -7.49 21.30 9.27
N THR A 130 -6.47 22.16 9.21
CA THR A 130 -6.44 23.28 8.25
C THR A 130 -5.82 22.90 6.91
N GLY A 131 -5.00 21.86 6.89
CA GLY A 131 -4.06 21.59 5.82
C GLY A 131 -2.83 22.49 5.93
N LYS A 132 -1.72 22.07 5.33
CA LYS A 132 -0.46 22.81 5.37
C LYS A 132 0.39 22.55 4.14
N ASP A 133 1.03 23.58 3.63
CA ASP A 133 2.12 23.45 2.69
C ASP A 133 3.44 23.30 3.47
N GLU A 134 4.18 22.22 3.23
CA GLU A 134 5.41 21.89 3.98
C GLU A 134 6.58 21.71 3.02
N ARG A 135 7.79 22.08 3.46
CA ARG A 135 9.04 21.90 2.72
C ARG A 135 9.90 20.87 3.39
N LEU A 136 10.07 19.74 2.74
CA LEU A 136 10.87 18.63 3.23
C LEU A 136 12.24 18.62 2.57
N ARG A 137 13.29 18.43 3.37
CA ARG A 137 14.65 18.16 2.88
C ARG A 137 14.90 16.67 2.97
N ILE A 138 15.07 16.03 1.83
CA ILE A 138 15.20 14.58 1.75
C ILE A 138 16.52 14.24 1.07
N PRO A 139 17.41 13.51 1.73
CA PRO A 139 18.61 12.96 1.11
C PRO A 139 18.19 11.83 0.15
N ARG A 140 18.68 11.89 -1.08
CA ARG A 140 18.39 10.87 -2.09
C ARG A 140 19.53 10.71 -3.07
N LEU A 141 19.59 9.56 -3.73
CA LEU A 141 20.50 9.33 -4.81
C LEU A 141 19.99 10.02 -6.09
N GLU A 142 20.75 11.01 -6.56
CA GLU A 142 20.49 11.71 -7.83
C GLU A 142 21.53 11.31 -8.90
N LYS A 143 21.20 11.53 -10.16
CA LYS A 143 22.15 11.33 -11.26
C LYS A 143 23.39 12.17 -11.02
N CYS A 144 24.54 11.56 -11.17
CA CYS A 144 25.81 12.28 -11.07
C CYS A 144 25.93 13.31 -12.20
N ASP A 145 26.10 14.56 -11.85
CA ASP A 145 26.20 15.69 -12.78
C ASP A 145 27.49 15.66 -13.60
N GLU A 146 28.59 15.09 -13.08
CA GLU A 146 29.84 14.98 -13.84
C GLU A 146 29.74 13.98 -14.99
N CYS A 147 29.19 12.79 -14.73
CA CYS A 147 29.10 11.73 -15.74
C CYS A 147 27.69 11.58 -16.33
N SER A 148 26.72 12.42 -15.93
CA SER A 148 25.33 12.37 -16.39
C SER A 148 24.68 10.99 -16.26
N GLY A 149 25.09 10.22 -15.22
CA GLY A 149 24.54 8.91 -14.92
C GLY A 149 25.21 7.74 -15.69
N SER A 150 26.32 7.97 -16.40
CA SER A 150 27.08 6.90 -17.07
C SER A 150 27.98 6.10 -16.11
N GLY A 151 28.42 6.71 -15.02
CA GLY A 151 29.41 6.16 -14.10
C GLY A 151 30.85 6.23 -14.62
N ALA A 152 31.05 6.53 -15.89
CA ALA A 152 32.36 6.65 -16.52
C ALA A 152 32.90 8.08 -16.47
N GLU A 153 34.22 8.26 -16.52
CA GLU A 153 34.85 9.57 -16.60
C GLU A 153 34.47 10.26 -17.92
N LYS A 154 34.37 11.60 -17.90
CA LYS A 154 34.04 12.38 -19.11
C LYS A 154 34.98 12.00 -20.29
N GLY A 155 34.35 11.72 -21.44
CA GLY A 155 35.04 11.29 -22.62
C GLY A 155 35.31 9.77 -22.73
N THR A 156 34.93 9.00 -21.72
CA THR A 156 34.99 7.55 -21.75
C THR A 156 33.57 6.96 -21.69
N THR A 157 33.42 5.75 -22.21
CA THR A 157 32.13 5.03 -22.20
C THR A 157 32.30 3.68 -21.50
N ALA A 158 31.21 3.17 -20.96
CA ALA A 158 31.15 1.81 -20.45
C ALA A 158 31.25 0.83 -21.64
N GLU A 159 32.15 -0.16 -21.56
CA GLU A 159 32.32 -1.21 -22.57
C GLU A 159 31.48 -2.44 -22.21
N SER A 160 30.97 -3.15 -23.22
CA SER A 160 30.29 -4.44 -22.97
C SER A 160 31.27 -5.45 -22.35
N CYS A 161 30.81 -6.14 -21.31
CA CYS A 161 31.64 -7.16 -20.65
C CYS A 161 31.94 -8.30 -21.61
N ILE A 162 33.20 -8.53 -21.88
CA ILE A 162 33.70 -9.56 -22.83
C ILE A 162 33.29 -10.97 -22.36
N THR A 163 33.27 -11.22 -21.05
CA THR A 163 32.98 -12.53 -20.45
C THR A 163 31.52 -12.98 -20.66
N CYS A 164 30.58 -12.06 -20.63
CA CYS A 164 29.16 -12.39 -20.80
C CYS A 164 28.54 -11.78 -22.06
N GLY A 165 29.31 -11.11 -22.90
CA GLY A 165 28.81 -10.46 -24.12
C GLY A 165 27.72 -9.37 -23.85
N GLY A 166 27.75 -8.76 -22.65
CA GLY A 166 26.76 -7.75 -22.26
C GLY A 166 25.51 -8.29 -21.56
N SER A 167 25.32 -9.61 -21.43
CA SER A 167 24.14 -10.22 -20.82
C SER A 167 24.08 -10.10 -19.29
N GLY A 168 25.21 -9.83 -18.62
CA GLY A 168 25.31 -9.82 -17.15
C GLY A 168 25.35 -11.20 -16.51
N GLN A 169 25.11 -12.26 -17.28
CA GLN A 169 25.03 -13.65 -16.79
C GLN A 169 25.91 -14.55 -17.66
N THR A 170 26.46 -15.59 -17.08
CA THR A 170 27.23 -16.64 -17.79
C THR A 170 26.49 -17.95 -17.63
N ARG A 171 26.44 -18.70 -18.74
CA ARG A 171 25.80 -20.03 -18.75
C ARG A 171 26.87 -21.07 -18.48
N TYR A 172 26.68 -21.82 -17.42
CA TYR A 172 27.49 -22.98 -17.07
C TYR A 172 26.73 -24.25 -17.41
N GLN A 173 27.35 -25.10 -18.20
CA GLN A 173 26.82 -26.41 -18.57
C GLN A 173 27.47 -27.44 -17.69
N GLN A 174 26.68 -28.16 -16.88
CA GLN A 174 27.16 -29.26 -16.07
C GLN A 174 26.34 -30.51 -16.42
N GLY A 175 26.87 -31.33 -17.32
CA GLY A 175 26.15 -32.44 -17.91
C GLY A 175 24.95 -31.99 -18.74
N PHE A 176 23.78 -32.49 -18.46
CA PHE A 176 22.52 -32.13 -19.12
C PHE A 176 21.87 -30.87 -18.58
N PHE A 177 22.38 -30.32 -17.49
CA PHE A 177 21.81 -29.12 -16.85
C PHE A 177 22.60 -27.86 -17.23
N SER A 178 21.86 -26.80 -17.55
CA SER A 178 22.41 -25.48 -17.85
C SER A 178 21.99 -24.52 -16.74
N VAL A 179 22.96 -24.03 -15.97
CA VAL A 179 22.75 -23.11 -14.87
C VAL A 179 23.21 -21.72 -15.27
N MET A 180 22.35 -20.72 -15.13
CA MET A 180 22.69 -19.31 -15.31
C MET A 180 23.29 -18.76 -14.01
N ARG A 181 24.49 -18.21 -14.08
CA ARG A 181 25.14 -17.55 -12.95
C ARG A 181 25.43 -16.10 -13.28
N THR A 182 25.35 -15.24 -12.27
CA THR A 182 25.78 -13.84 -12.39
C THR A 182 27.24 -13.81 -12.85
N CYS A 183 27.52 -13.02 -13.87
CA CYS A 183 28.90 -12.87 -14.39
C CYS A 183 29.80 -12.27 -13.32
N ALA A 184 30.84 -13.00 -12.92
CA ALA A 184 31.77 -12.58 -11.88
C ALA A 184 32.55 -11.30 -12.26
N ASN A 185 32.81 -11.11 -13.58
CA ASN A 185 33.61 -9.99 -14.08
C ASN A 185 32.86 -8.65 -14.02
N CYS A 186 31.57 -8.62 -14.41
CA CYS A 186 30.75 -7.40 -14.39
C CYS A 186 29.73 -7.37 -13.24
N GLN A 187 29.70 -8.40 -12.41
CA GLN A 187 28.77 -8.52 -11.26
C GLN A 187 27.29 -8.28 -11.64
N GLY A 188 26.89 -8.78 -12.80
CA GLY A 188 25.51 -8.66 -13.30
C GLY A 188 25.25 -7.39 -14.11
N LYS A 189 26.14 -6.41 -14.14
CA LYS A 189 25.94 -5.13 -14.84
C LYS A 189 25.97 -5.25 -16.37
N GLY A 190 26.55 -6.30 -16.91
CA GLY A 190 26.72 -6.48 -18.37
C GLY A 190 27.78 -5.57 -19.00
N GLN A 191 28.24 -4.55 -18.29
CA GLN A 191 29.21 -3.55 -18.75
C GLN A 191 30.36 -3.39 -17.75
N ILE A 192 31.48 -2.95 -18.22
CA ILE A 192 32.70 -2.68 -17.42
C ILE A 192 33.12 -1.24 -17.67
N ILE A 193 33.33 -0.49 -16.60
CA ILE A 193 33.83 0.88 -16.64
C ILE A 193 35.33 0.83 -16.32
N LYS A 194 36.20 1.07 -17.32
CA LYS A 194 37.66 1.08 -17.14
C LYS A 194 38.12 2.31 -16.36
N SER A 195 37.53 3.48 -16.67
CA SER A 195 37.84 4.75 -16.00
C SER A 195 36.59 5.24 -15.27
N PRO A 196 36.44 4.95 -13.95
CA PRO A 196 35.29 5.37 -13.20
C PRO A 196 35.26 6.88 -12.95
N CYS A 197 34.11 7.50 -13.02
CA CYS A 197 33.93 8.91 -12.69
C CYS A 197 34.41 9.21 -11.26
N LYS A 198 35.22 10.25 -11.10
CA LYS A 198 35.87 10.61 -9.83
C LYS A 198 34.86 10.95 -8.75
N LYS A 199 33.73 11.59 -9.11
CA LYS A 199 32.69 12.03 -8.19
C LYS A 199 31.82 10.88 -7.67
N CYS A 200 31.29 10.05 -8.56
CA CYS A 200 30.41 8.93 -8.18
C CYS A 200 31.13 7.56 -8.08
N ARG A 201 32.42 7.48 -8.37
CA ARG A 201 33.23 6.27 -8.30
C ARG A 201 32.61 5.06 -9.03
N GLY A 202 32.01 5.32 -10.18
CA GLY A 202 31.36 4.28 -11.00
C GLY A 202 29.94 3.94 -10.61
N GLN A 203 29.36 4.59 -9.59
CA GLN A 203 27.98 4.32 -9.15
C GLN A 203 26.93 5.02 -10.01
N ALA A 204 27.33 5.95 -10.89
CA ALA A 204 26.45 6.75 -11.74
C ALA A 204 25.51 7.71 -10.98
N ARG A 205 25.42 7.60 -9.67
CA ARG A 205 24.55 8.37 -8.78
C ARG A 205 25.37 8.94 -7.62
N VAL A 206 24.89 10.05 -7.06
CA VAL A 206 25.48 10.73 -5.90
C VAL A 206 24.36 11.10 -4.94
N GLU A 207 24.63 11.05 -3.66
CA GLU A 207 23.70 11.49 -2.63
C GLU A 207 23.63 13.03 -2.64
N LYS A 208 22.40 13.56 -2.69
CA LYS A 208 22.11 14.99 -2.60
C LYS A 208 20.88 15.21 -1.76
N GLU A 209 20.87 16.29 -0.99
CA GLU A 209 19.66 16.79 -0.35
C GLU A 209 18.83 17.59 -1.35
N ARG A 210 17.55 17.23 -1.46
CA ARG A 210 16.58 17.98 -2.25
C ARG A 210 15.45 18.48 -1.38
N THR A 211 15.11 19.77 -1.58
CA THR A 211 13.93 20.37 -0.97
C THR A 211 12.73 20.13 -1.86
N ILE A 212 11.68 19.49 -1.31
CA ILE A 212 10.44 19.16 -2.00
C ILE A 212 9.31 19.87 -1.27
N GLU A 213 8.48 20.61 -2.01
CA GLU A 213 7.27 21.23 -1.47
C GLU A 213 6.12 20.24 -1.61
N ILE A 214 5.42 20.00 -0.50
CA ILE A 214 4.26 19.11 -0.44
C ILE A 214 3.06 19.89 0.08
N LYS A 215 1.89 19.55 -0.43
CA LYS A 215 0.62 20.10 0.05
C LYS A 215 -0.13 19.02 0.81
N ILE A 216 -0.30 19.24 2.09
CA ILE A 216 -1.08 18.36 2.98
C ILE A 216 -2.53 18.84 2.96
N PRO A 217 -3.48 18.05 2.48
CA PRO A 217 -4.89 18.45 2.47
C PRO A 217 -5.48 18.46 3.88
N ALA A 218 -6.51 19.28 4.09
CA ALA A 218 -7.27 19.29 5.33
C ALA A 218 -8.02 17.96 5.53
N GLY A 219 -8.11 17.52 6.77
CA GLY A 219 -8.84 16.30 7.15
C GLY A 219 -8.03 15.01 7.07
N VAL A 220 -6.73 15.07 6.77
CA VAL A 220 -5.86 13.89 6.77
C VAL A 220 -5.87 13.17 8.11
N ASP A 221 -5.64 11.86 8.08
CA ASP A 221 -5.56 11.02 9.28
C ASP A 221 -4.18 10.38 9.42
N THR A 222 -3.88 9.89 10.62
CA THR A 222 -2.67 9.11 10.87
C THR A 222 -2.63 7.90 9.93
N GLY A 223 -1.46 7.67 9.30
CA GLY A 223 -1.29 6.63 8.29
C GLY A 223 -1.70 7.05 6.87
N SER A 224 -2.23 8.27 6.67
CA SER A 224 -2.48 8.81 5.33
C SER A 224 -1.20 8.89 4.52
N ARG A 225 -1.25 8.48 3.25
CA ARG A 225 -0.08 8.41 2.36
C ARG A 225 -0.21 9.42 1.23
N LEU A 226 0.77 10.30 1.12
CA LEU A 226 0.92 11.22 -0.01
C LEU A 226 2.00 10.66 -0.95
N ARG A 227 1.68 10.54 -2.24
CA ARG A 227 2.63 10.11 -3.26
C ARG A 227 3.09 11.31 -4.08
N VAL A 228 4.39 11.54 -4.13
CA VAL A 228 5.01 12.54 -5.00
C VAL A 228 5.78 11.79 -6.09
N THR A 229 5.24 11.83 -7.30
CA THR A 229 5.75 11.05 -8.44
C THR A 229 7.10 11.56 -8.89
N GLY A 230 8.06 10.64 -9.10
CA GLY A 230 9.41 10.94 -9.61
C GLY A 230 10.35 11.55 -8.59
N GLU A 231 9.94 11.71 -7.32
CA GLU A 231 10.75 12.27 -6.24
C GLU A 231 11.42 11.21 -5.36
N GLY A 232 11.47 9.94 -5.82
CA GLY A 232 12.29 8.87 -5.26
C GLY A 232 13.74 8.94 -5.71
N GLU A 233 14.48 7.85 -5.56
CA GLU A 233 15.87 7.74 -6.05
C GLU A 233 15.95 7.78 -7.57
N ALA A 234 17.06 8.29 -8.10
CA ALA A 234 17.33 8.24 -9.53
C ALA A 234 17.51 6.80 -10.03
N GLY A 235 16.94 6.50 -11.17
CA GLY A 235 17.14 5.22 -11.85
C GLY A 235 18.56 5.05 -12.36
N VAL A 236 18.91 3.81 -12.69
CA VAL A 236 20.21 3.44 -13.23
C VAL A 236 20.12 3.23 -14.74
N ASN A 237 21.20 3.52 -15.46
CA ASN A 237 21.32 3.35 -16.92
C ASN A 237 20.18 4.05 -17.71
N GLY A 238 19.81 5.27 -17.28
CA GLY A 238 18.75 6.05 -17.93
C GLY A 238 17.33 5.68 -17.50
N GLY A 239 17.18 4.85 -16.47
CA GLY A 239 15.88 4.52 -15.90
C GLY A 239 15.18 5.73 -15.28
N PRO A 240 13.85 5.71 -15.18
CA PRO A 240 13.10 6.74 -14.49
C PRO A 240 13.39 6.72 -12.99
N SER A 241 13.19 7.85 -12.32
CA SER A 241 13.24 7.91 -10.85
C SER A 241 12.09 7.09 -10.24
N GLY A 242 12.26 6.68 -8.99
CA GLY A 242 11.19 6.17 -8.14
C GLY A 242 10.25 7.28 -7.68
N ASP A 243 9.34 6.95 -6.79
CA ASP A 243 8.41 7.88 -6.18
C ASP A 243 8.73 8.08 -4.70
N LEU A 244 8.28 9.21 -4.16
CA LEU A 244 8.35 9.46 -2.72
C LEU A 244 6.96 9.24 -2.11
N PHE A 245 6.91 8.41 -1.08
CA PHE A 245 5.73 8.17 -0.26
C PHE A 245 5.93 8.82 1.10
N ILE A 246 5.07 9.79 1.41
CA ILE A 246 5.06 10.46 2.70
C ILE A 246 3.92 9.88 3.51
N VAL A 247 4.25 9.32 4.67
CA VAL A 247 3.29 8.78 5.63
C VAL A 247 3.10 9.81 6.73
N LEU A 248 1.87 10.28 6.91
CA LEU A 248 1.53 11.29 7.89
C LEU A 248 1.24 10.64 9.25
N HIS A 249 1.80 11.21 10.30
CA HIS A 249 1.53 10.87 11.70
C HIS A 249 1.03 12.12 12.40
N ILE A 250 -0.14 12.05 13.03
CA ILE A 250 -0.69 13.16 13.79
C ILE A 250 -0.19 13.02 15.23
N ALA A 251 0.49 14.05 15.73
CA ALA A 251 0.94 14.12 17.10
C ALA A 251 -0.27 14.08 18.06
N ALA A 252 -0.08 13.44 19.22
CA ALA A 252 -1.08 13.49 20.28
C ALA A 252 -1.29 14.94 20.74
N HIS A 253 -2.55 15.35 20.88
CA HIS A 253 -2.90 16.70 21.31
C HIS A 253 -3.24 16.72 22.82
N GLU A 254 -2.84 17.79 23.52
CA GLU A 254 -3.02 17.88 24.97
C GLU A 254 -4.48 17.91 25.43
N SER A 255 -5.36 18.50 24.63
CA SER A 255 -6.76 18.77 25.00
C SER A 255 -7.78 17.99 24.18
N PHE A 256 -7.39 17.43 23.04
CA PHE A 256 -8.30 16.77 22.12
C PHE A 256 -7.84 15.35 21.79
N GLU A 257 -8.79 14.43 21.83
CA GLU A 257 -8.64 13.08 21.28
C GLU A 257 -9.49 12.99 20.01
N ARG A 258 -8.90 12.47 18.92
CA ARG A 258 -9.58 12.34 17.64
C ARG A 258 -10.10 10.93 17.43
N GLN A 259 -11.37 10.81 17.02
CA GLN A 259 -11.97 9.55 16.58
C GLN A 259 -12.68 9.77 15.23
N GLY A 260 -11.99 9.39 14.14
CA GLY A 260 -12.47 9.67 12.78
C GLY A 260 -12.54 11.18 12.47
N ALA A 261 -13.73 11.70 12.21
CA ALA A 261 -13.96 13.13 12.01
C ALA A 261 -14.32 13.88 13.31
N ASP A 262 -14.65 13.16 14.37
CA ASP A 262 -15.10 13.76 15.62
C ASP A 262 -13.90 13.97 16.58
N LEU A 263 -14.05 14.98 17.43
CA LEU A 263 -13.11 15.32 18.48
C LEU A 263 -13.75 15.15 19.85
N TYR A 264 -12.94 14.72 20.81
CA TYR A 264 -13.34 14.54 22.19
C TYR A 264 -12.45 15.39 23.09
N ALA A 265 -13.06 16.11 24.01
CA ALA A 265 -12.36 16.93 25.00
C ALA A 265 -12.98 16.75 26.38
N ALA A 266 -12.16 16.84 27.42
CA ALA A 266 -12.64 16.87 28.80
C ALA A 266 -12.51 18.30 29.34
N VAL A 267 -13.59 18.82 29.92
CA VAL A 267 -13.59 20.16 30.53
C VAL A 267 -13.89 20.05 32.01
N PRO A 268 -12.96 20.53 32.88
CA PRO A 268 -13.19 20.55 34.30
C PRO A 268 -14.18 21.66 34.66
N VAL A 269 -15.17 21.32 35.48
CA VAL A 269 -16.16 22.26 36.03
C VAL A 269 -16.21 22.16 37.56
N THR A 270 -16.56 23.25 38.21
CA THR A 270 -16.78 23.26 39.66
C THR A 270 -18.16 22.71 40.01
N PHE A 271 -18.31 22.26 41.27
CA PHE A 271 -19.58 21.81 41.77
C PHE A 271 -20.69 22.89 41.62
N ALA A 272 -20.38 24.14 41.97
CA ALA A 272 -21.32 25.25 41.86
C ALA A 272 -21.79 25.48 40.39
N GLN A 273 -20.88 25.40 39.46
CA GLN A 273 -21.20 25.52 38.02
C GLN A 273 -22.09 24.37 37.55
N ALA A 274 -21.81 23.15 37.98
CA ALA A 274 -22.61 21.98 37.62
C ALA A 274 -24.02 22.01 38.26
N ALA A 275 -24.12 22.43 39.53
CA ALA A 275 -25.36 22.49 40.24
C ALA A 275 -26.28 23.62 39.75
N LEU A 276 -25.74 24.83 39.55
CA LEU A 276 -26.51 26.01 39.16
C LEU A 276 -26.70 26.17 37.66
N GLY A 277 -25.93 25.46 36.86
CA GLY A 277 -25.75 25.72 35.45
C GLY A 277 -24.79 26.89 35.21
N ALA A 278 -24.12 26.89 34.09
CA ALA A 278 -23.15 27.93 33.73
C ALA A 278 -22.97 28.02 32.20
N GLU A 279 -22.54 29.17 31.75
CA GLU A 279 -21.99 29.34 30.41
C GLU A 279 -20.48 29.25 30.54
N ILE A 280 -19.89 28.26 29.89
CA ILE A 280 -18.43 27.99 29.96
C ILE A 280 -17.81 28.14 28.58
N THR A 281 -16.70 28.87 28.51
CA THR A 281 -15.94 29.02 27.26
C THR A 281 -15.04 27.82 27.10
N ILE A 282 -15.23 27.07 26.02
CA ILE A 282 -14.43 25.90 25.66
C ILE A 282 -13.47 26.23 24.52
N LYS A 283 -12.33 25.56 24.49
CA LYS A 283 -11.39 25.64 23.36
C LYS A 283 -11.89 24.74 22.24
N THR A 284 -11.78 25.22 21.01
CA THR A 284 -12.00 24.44 19.78
C THR A 284 -10.77 24.55 18.90
N LEU A 285 -10.67 23.77 17.82
CA LEU A 285 -9.55 23.91 16.85
C LEU A 285 -9.58 25.26 16.11
N ASP A 286 -10.77 25.84 15.95
CA ASP A 286 -10.96 27.08 15.22
C ASP A 286 -10.91 28.34 16.17
N GLY A 287 -10.82 28.12 17.50
CA GLY A 287 -10.81 29.21 18.47
C GLY A 287 -11.47 28.85 19.78
N GLN A 288 -12.47 29.63 20.20
CA GLN A 288 -13.23 29.44 21.44
C GLN A 288 -14.73 29.46 21.12
N GLU A 289 -15.51 28.70 21.88
CA GLU A 289 -16.97 28.61 21.75
C GLU A 289 -17.60 28.59 23.13
N ASP A 290 -18.75 29.21 23.29
CA ASP A 290 -19.47 29.23 24.57
C ASP A 290 -20.47 28.07 24.64
N LEU A 291 -20.27 27.21 25.64
CA LEU A 291 -21.12 26.06 25.91
C LEU A 291 -22.08 26.37 27.10
N LYS A 292 -23.38 26.34 26.83
CA LYS A 292 -24.40 26.47 27.87
C LYS A 292 -24.64 25.13 28.53
N MET A 293 -24.26 25.06 29.80
CA MET A 293 -24.44 23.88 30.64
C MET A 293 -25.71 24.07 31.53
N PRO A 294 -26.70 23.18 31.45
CA PRO A 294 -27.88 23.25 32.28
C PRO A 294 -27.58 22.96 33.76
N ALA A 295 -28.42 23.45 34.63
CA ALA A 295 -28.34 23.14 36.07
C ALA A 295 -28.57 21.64 36.33
N GLY A 296 -27.85 21.09 37.31
CA GLY A 296 -27.90 19.68 37.67
C GLY A 296 -27.08 18.76 36.74
N THR A 297 -26.17 19.32 35.96
CA THR A 297 -25.27 18.54 35.07
C THR A 297 -24.38 17.63 35.91
N GLN A 298 -24.36 16.32 35.58
CA GLN A 298 -23.56 15.32 36.26
C GLN A 298 -22.18 15.16 35.60
N THR A 299 -21.20 14.71 36.38
CA THR A 299 -19.91 14.33 35.84
C THR A 299 -20.07 13.22 34.79
N GLY A 300 -19.29 13.27 33.68
CA GLY A 300 -19.42 12.33 32.56
C GLY A 300 -20.50 12.72 31.53
N THR A 301 -21.30 13.75 31.79
CA THR A 301 -22.24 14.27 30.78
C THR A 301 -21.46 14.79 29.58
N VAL A 302 -21.87 14.37 28.38
CA VAL A 302 -21.23 14.75 27.11
C VAL A 302 -22.12 15.72 26.34
N PHE A 303 -21.56 16.87 26.02
CA PHE A 303 -22.20 17.89 25.18
C PHE A 303 -21.62 17.83 23.76
N ARG A 304 -22.51 17.89 22.77
CA ARG A 304 -22.14 17.89 21.36
C ARG A 304 -22.13 19.31 20.81
N VAL A 305 -20.99 19.76 20.34
CA VAL A 305 -20.83 21.05 19.66
C VAL A 305 -20.67 20.77 18.15
N LYS A 306 -21.72 21.09 17.41
CA LYS A 306 -21.81 20.71 15.98
C LYS A 306 -20.81 21.48 15.12
N GLY A 307 -20.13 20.74 14.21
CA GLY A 307 -19.27 21.32 13.19
C GLY A 307 -17.88 21.79 13.70
N HIS A 308 -17.53 21.48 14.95
CA HIS A 308 -16.23 21.82 15.55
C HIS A 308 -15.25 20.63 15.62
N GLY A 309 -15.52 19.56 14.87
CA GLY A 309 -14.62 18.43 14.66
C GLY A 309 -13.66 18.66 13.50
N MET A 310 -13.01 17.57 13.06
CA MET A 310 -12.10 17.55 11.90
C MET A 310 -12.87 17.66 10.59
N PRO A 311 -12.32 18.33 9.58
CA PRO A 311 -12.90 18.29 8.24
C PRO A 311 -12.81 16.90 7.64
N ASN A 312 -13.77 16.54 6.80
CA ASN A 312 -13.77 15.28 6.08
C ASN A 312 -12.84 15.36 4.86
N LEU A 313 -11.92 14.41 4.73
CA LEU A 313 -11.02 14.35 3.57
C LEU A 313 -11.82 14.10 2.27
N GLY A 314 -11.70 15.03 1.32
CA GLY A 314 -12.33 14.91 -0.01
C GLY A 314 -13.85 15.14 -0.06
N SER A 315 -14.51 15.48 1.06
CA SER A 315 -15.94 15.80 1.11
C SER A 315 -16.20 17.12 1.85
N ARG A 316 -17.40 17.68 1.66
CA ARG A 316 -17.81 18.88 2.40
C ARG A 316 -18.30 18.48 3.79
N GLY A 317 -17.95 19.30 4.78
CA GLY A 317 -18.40 19.16 6.17
C GLY A 317 -17.28 18.87 7.14
N LYS A 318 -17.57 19.12 8.41
CA LYS A 318 -16.71 18.81 9.56
C LYS A 318 -17.47 17.84 10.47
N GLY A 319 -16.75 17.05 11.23
CA GLY A 319 -17.29 16.31 12.37
C GLY A 319 -17.70 17.25 13.52
N ASP A 320 -17.99 16.67 14.64
CA ASP A 320 -18.44 17.40 15.82
C ASP A 320 -17.41 17.31 16.95
N LEU A 321 -17.50 18.25 17.90
CA LEU A 321 -16.73 18.21 19.13
C LEU A 321 -17.63 17.70 20.27
N PHE A 322 -17.20 16.64 20.91
CA PHE A 322 -17.84 16.07 22.10
C PHE A 322 -17.07 16.49 23.35
N VAL A 323 -17.75 17.23 24.23
CA VAL A 323 -17.18 17.80 25.44
C VAL A 323 -17.72 17.03 26.63
N ALA A 324 -16.86 16.23 27.25
CA ALA A 324 -17.17 15.52 28.50
C ALA A 324 -16.91 16.44 29.70
N VAL A 325 -17.90 16.66 30.52
CA VAL A 325 -17.79 17.46 31.74
C VAL A 325 -17.21 16.60 32.86
N THR A 326 -16.17 17.09 33.51
CA THR A 326 -15.57 16.43 34.66
C THR A 326 -15.66 17.35 35.89
N LEU A 327 -16.35 16.89 36.91
CA LEU A 327 -16.46 17.62 38.17
C LEU A 327 -15.12 17.61 38.91
N VAL A 328 -14.64 18.78 39.26
CA VAL A 328 -13.38 18.94 39.99
C VAL A 328 -13.63 19.61 41.34
N THR A 329 -13.24 18.93 42.43
CA THR A 329 -13.26 19.48 43.75
C THR A 329 -11.99 20.32 44.03
N PRO A 330 -12.12 21.54 44.57
CA PRO A 330 -10.96 22.38 44.85
C PRO A 330 -10.07 21.75 45.90
N LYS A 331 -8.75 21.69 45.63
CA LYS A 331 -7.75 21.17 46.60
C LYS A 331 -7.49 22.14 47.78
N SER A 332 -7.75 23.43 47.59
CA SER A 332 -7.61 24.48 48.60
C SER A 332 -8.82 25.39 48.56
N LEU A 333 -9.29 25.80 49.75
CA LEU A 333 -10.47 26.65 49.90
C LEU A 333 -10.09 27.95 50.57
N SER A 334 -10.64 29.06 50.16
CA SER A 334 -10.61 30.31 50.91
C SER A 334 -11.46 30.18 52.19
N LYS A 335 -11.26 31.08 53.13
CA LYS A 335 -12.07 31.07 54.38
C LYS A 335 -13.58 31.24 54.08
N GLU A 336 -13.91 32.04 53.11
CA GLU A 336 -15.31 32.27 52.67
C GLU A 336 -15.92 31.05 52.00
N GLN A 337 -15.15 30.44 51.08
CA GLN A 337 -15.59 29.21 50.39
C GLN A 337 -15.83 28.06 51.38
N ARG A 338 -14.92 27.91 52.37
CA ARG A 338 -15.07 26.91 53.41
C ARG A 338 -16.37 27.10 54.19
N LYS A 339 -16.63 28.35 54.64
CA LYS A 339 -17.84 28.69 55.36
C LYS A 339 -19.12 28.39 54.60
N LEU A 340 -19.15 28.72 53.30
CA LEU A 340 -20.29 28.44 52.44
C LEU A 340 -20.51 26.93 52.19
N LEU A 341 -19.43 26.17 52.04
CA LEU A 341 -19.52 24.72 51.93
C LEU A 341 -19.91 24.02 53.21
N GLU A 342 -19.48 24.54 54.39
CA GLU A 342 -19.95 24.05 55.70
C GLU A 342 -21.47 24.31 55.89
N GLN A 343 -21.95 25.47 55.48
CA GLN A 343 -23.41 25.77 55.51
C GLN A 343 -24.18 24.87 54.55
N LEU A 344 -23.62 24.58 53.36
CA LEU A 344 -24.27 23.68 52.40
C LEU A 344 -24.36 22.26 52.97
N ALA A 345 -23.25 21.77 53.62
CA ALA A 345 -23.23 20.45 54.24
C ALA A 345 -24.28 20.33 55.35
N GLU A 346 -24.46 21.39 56.20
CA GLU A 346 -25.49 21.41 57.24
C GLU A 346 -26.92 21.26 56.66
N ILE A 347 -27.19 21.86 55.48
CA ILE A 347 -28.45 21.72 54.78
C ILE A 347 -28.64 20.31 54.20
N GLU A 348 -27.58 19.78 53.56
CA GLU A 348 -27.58 18.43 52.98
C GLU A 348 -27.74 17.35 54.08
N ASP A 349 -27.05 17.45 55.23
CA ASP A 349 -27.18 16.51 56.32
C ASP A 349 -28.62 16.47 56.88
N ALA A 350 -29.34 17.60 56.90
CA ALA A 350 -30.75 17.64 57.27
C ALA A 350 -31.63 16.86 56.30
N ASP A 351 -31.34 16.89 54.98
CA ASP A 351 -32.07 16.15 53.96
C ASP A 351 -31.72 14.65 53.91
N PHE A 352 -30.51 14.26 54.37
CA PHE A 352 -30.04 12.88 54.41
C PHE A 352 -30.63 12.05 55.56
N SER A 353 -31.22 12.70 56.56
CA SER A 353 -31.85 12.02 57.71
C SER A 353 -33.18 11.37 57.42
N ASP A 354 -33.77 11.58 56.23
CA ASP A 354 -35.00 10.95 55.77
C ASP A 354 -34.71 9.62 55.03
N GLU A 355 -35.46 8.55 55.38
CA GLU A 355 -35.37 7.19 54.81
C GLU A 355 -35.52 7.15 53.24
N SER A 356 -35.94 8.26 52.64
CA SER A 356 -36.13 8.40 51.19
C SER A 356 -34.79 8.42 50.40
N PHE A 357 -33.63 8.59 51.03
CA PHE A 357 -32.37 8.71 50.38
C PHE A 357 -31.86 7.36 49.84
N ILE A 358 -32.06 6.28 50.58
CA ILE A 358 -31.62 4.91 50.16
C ILE A 358 -32.38 4.51 48.87
N ASP A 359 -33.63 4.90 48.71
CA ASP A 359 -34.44 4.62 47.52
C ASP A 359 -34.00 5.48 46.31
N LYS A 360 -33.52 6.72 46.52
CA LYS A 360 -33.00 7.58 45.45
C LYS A 360 -31.63 7.07 44.95
N VAL A 361 -30.78 6.63 45.83
CA VAL A 361 -29.46 6.01 45.46
C VAL A 361 -29.68 4.70 44.69
N ARG A 362 -30.68 3.91 45.07
CA ARG A 362 -31.05 2.67 44.40
C ARG A 362 -31.54 2.91 42.95
N ASN A 363 -32.23 4.03 42.71
CA ASN A 363 -32.72 4.42 41.37
C ASN A 363 -31.65 5.03 40.45
N ILE A 364 -30.50 5.45 41.01
CA ILE A 364 -29.34 6.00 40.22
C ILE A 364 -28.38 4.89 39.79
N PHE A 365 -28.30 3.81 40.56
CA PHE A 365 -27.31 2.71 40.34
C PHE A 365 -27.98 1.35 40.03
N GLY A 366 -29.31 1.29 39.84
CA GLY A 366 -30.04 0.06 39.53
C GLY A 366 -30.31 -0.16 38.05
#